data_44c9ca1faec2c5bace16d922125eb99d
#
_entry.id   44c9ca1faec2c5bace16d922125eb99d
#
_cell.length_a   1.000
_cell.length_b   1.000
_cell.length_c   1.000
_cell.angle_alpha   90.00
_cell.angle_beta   90.00
_cell.angle_gamma   90.00
#
_symmetry.space_group_name_H-M   'P 1'
#
loop_
_entity.id
_entity.type
_entity.pdbx_description
1 polymer ?
#
loop_
_entity_poly.entity_id
_entity_poly.type
_entity_poly.pdbx_seq_one_letter_code
_entity_poly.pdbx_strand_id
1 'polypeptide(L)'
;TGAALLLCDDVDRPNFGLTLDVGHCLAAGENPAQSAAMVGARGKLFGVQLNDGYTRLGAEDGLAFGSVHPLLALEFVATLQKYNYDGHLYFDTFPRNEDPVRECEYNIRRCEALWAAAERLRAEGSLDALTARQDAMGVLELIERVGMP
;
A
#
# COMPACT_ATOMS: atom_id res chain seq x y z
N THR A 1 -6.78 1.80 -11.75
CA THR A 1 -5.64 2.76 -11.72
C THR A 1 -5.25 3.24 -13.11
N GLY A 2 -5.06 2.34 -14.09
CA GLY A 2 -4.53 2.71 -15.41
C GLY A 2 -5.34 3.79 -16.13
N ALA A 3 -6.67 3.69 -16.20
CA ALA A 3 -7.52 4.69 -16.86
C ALA A 3 -7.44 6.07 -16.18
N ALA A 4 -7.40 6.11 -14.86
CA ALA A 4 -7.25 7.35 -14.11
C ALA A 4 -5.87 8.00 -14.34
N LEU A 5 -4.82 7.18 -14.50
CA LEU A 5 -3.49 7.68 -14.80
C LEU A 5 -3.39 8.27 -16.22
N LEU A 6 -4.06 7.67 -17.21
CA LEU A 6 -4.18 8.26 -18.54
C LEU A 6 -4.87 9.62 -18.50
N LEU A 7 -5.90 9.77 -17.66
CA LEU A 7 -6.54 11.08 -17.46
C LEU A 7 -5.56 12.11 -16.87
N CYS A 8 -4.69 11.69 -15.96
CA CYS A 8 -3.65 12.58 -15.43
C CYS A 8 -2.65 13.01 -16.50
N ASP A 9 -2.30 12.11 -17.42
CA ASP A 9 -1.41 12.41 -18.54
C ASP A 9 -2.11 13.37 -19.53
N ASP A 10 -3.40 13.15 -19.84
CA ASP A 10 -4.19 14.02 -20.73
C ASP A 10 -4.40 15.43 -20.13
N VAL A 11 -4.63 15.54 -18.83
CA VAL A 11 -4.79 16.85 -18.14
C VAL A 11 -3.46 17.59 -18.07
N ASP A 12 -2.36 16.89 -17.95
CA ASP A 12 -0.98 17.39 -17.91
C ASP A 12 -0.80 18.64 -17.03
N ARG A 13 -1.24 18.58 -15.77
CA ARG A 13 -1.07 19.66 -14.79
C ARG A 13 -0.26 19.18 -13.59
N PRO A 14 0.66 20.01 -13.06
CA PRO A 14 1.48 19.64 -11.89
C PRO A 14 0.68 19.48 -10.59
N ASN A 15 -0.50 20.11 -10.50
CA ASN A 15 -1.42 20.05 -9.37
C ASN A 15 -2.60 19.09 -9.57
N PHE A 16 -2.52 18.21 -10.55
CA PHE A 16 -3.52 17.17 -10.79
C PHE A 16 -2.86 15.79 -10.68
N GLY A 17 -3.39 14.95 -9.81
CA GLY A 17 -2.89 13.61 -9.51
C GLY A 17 -3.97 12.72 -8.93
N LEU A 18 -3.57 11.60 -8.37
CA LEU A 18 -4.47 10.57 -7.86
C LEU A 18 -4.35 10.41 -6.35
N THR A 19 -5.48 10.20 -5.70
CA THR A 19 -5.55 9.52 -4.42
C THR A 19 -5.72 8.03 -4.70
N LEU A 20 -4.84 7.22 -4.14
CA LEU A 20 -4.87 5.78 -4.29
C LEU A 20 -5.46 5.15 -3.04
N ASP A 21 -6.54 4.41 -3.20
CA ASP A 21 -7.23 3.69 -2.15
C ASP A 21 -6.96 2.19 -2.27
N VAL A 22 -6.50 1.57 -1.18
CA VAL A 22 -6.14 0.15 -1.15
C VAL A 22 -7.35 -0.74 -1.39
N GLY A 23 -8.48 -0.46 -0.71
CA GLY A 23 -9.73 -1.22 -0.86
C GLY A 23 -10.31 -1.11 -2.27
N HIS A 24 -10.28 0.09 -2.86
CA HIS A 24 -10.70 0.28 -4.24
C HIS A 24 -9.81 -0.44 -5.25
N CYS A 25 -8.49 -0.53 -5.02
CA CYS A 25 -7.62 -1.37 -5.84
C CYS A 25 -8.03 -2.84 -5.73
N LEU A 26 -8.23 -3.36 -4.51
CA LEU A 26 -8.67 -4.73 -4.28
C LEU A 26 -10.03 -5.03 -4.92
N ALA A 27 -11.00 -4.12 -4.78
CA ALA A 27 -12.33 -4.22 -5.38
C ALA A 27 -12.29 -4.21 -6.93
N ALA A 28 -11.28 -3.55 -7.50
CA ALA A 28 -11.03 -3.54 -8.95
C ALA A 28 -10.21 -4.75 -9.44
N GLY A 29 -9.73 -5.62 -8.54
CA GLY A 29 -8.84 -6.73 -8.87
C GLY A 29 -7.41 -6.28 -9.22
N GLU A 30 -7.02 -5.10 -8.77
CA GLU A 30 -5.66 -4.56 -8.94
C GLU A 30 -4.79 -4.85 -7.72
N ASN A 31 -3.48 -4.97 -7.91
CA ASN A 31 -2.52 -5.00 -6.82
C ASN A 31 -2.21 -3.56 -6.38
N PRO A 32 -2.48 -3.15 -5.11
CA PRO A 32 -2.26 -1.79 -4.64
C PRO A 32 -0.80 -1.32 -4.75
N ALA A 33 0.18 -2.20 -4.50
CA ALA A 33 1.60 -1.85 -4.60
C ALA A 33 2.00 -1.59 -6.06
N GLN A 34 1.51 -2.39 -7.01
CA GLN A 34 1.70 -2.13 -8.44
C GLN A 34 1.06 -0.81 -8.85
N SER A 35 -0.16 -0.53 -8.38
CA SER A 35 -0.85 0.73 -8.62
C SER A 35 -0.05 1.92 -8.08
N ALA A 36 0.46 1.82 -6.84
CA ALA A 36 1.33 2.83 -6.24
C ALA A 36 2.62 3.05 -7.05
N ALA A 37 3.23 1.97 -7.54
CA ALA A 37 4.42 2.06 -8.37
C ALA A 37 4.16 2.78 -9.70
N MET A 38 3.03 2.47 -10.36
CA MET A 38 2.65 3.11 -11.63
C MET A 38 2.41 4.62 -11.47
N VAL A 39 1.72 5.01 -10.41
CA VAL A 39 1.35 6.41 -10.12
C VAL A 39 2.56 7.17 -9.56
N GLY A 40 3.32 6.57 -8.64
CA GLY A 40 4.52 7.14 -8.04
C GLY A 40 5.63 7.40 -9.05
N ALA A 41 5.85 6.48 -10.00
CA ALA A 41 6.83 6.64 -11.07
C ALA A 41 6.56 7.86 -11.99
N ARG A 42 5.33 8.36 -11.99
CA ARG A 42 4.92 9.58 -12.73
C ARG A 42 4.83 10.83 -11.87
N GLY A 43 5.14 10.73 -10.57
CA GLY A 43 4.97 11.86 -9.63
C GLY A 43 3.52 12.32 -9.49
N LYS A 44 2.55 11.41 -9.68
CA LYS A 44 1.11 11.71 -9.63
C LYS A 44 0.39 11.13 -8.41
N LEU A 45 1.12 10.58 -7.43
CA LEU A 45 0.56 10.07 -6.19
C LEU A 45 0.41 11.19 -5.16
N PHE A 46 -0.80 11.73 -5.02
CA PHE A 46 -1.09 12.90 -4.20
C PHE A 46 -1.80 12.56 -2.89
N GLY A 47 -2.41 11.40 -2.80
CA GLY A 47 -3.09 10.94 -1.62
C GLY A 47 -3.08 9.41 -1.51
N VAL A 48 -3.24 8.92 -0.28
CA VAL A 48 -3.34 7.49 0.01
C VAL A 48 -4.43 7.26 1.04
N GLN A 49 -5.31 6.30 0.76
CA GLN A 49 -6.31 5.79 1.68
C GLN A 49 -5.99 4.33 2.04
N LEU A 50 -5.89 4.07 3.34
CA LEU A 50 -5.47 2.79 3.90
C LEU A 50 -6.67 2.05 4.48
N ASN A 51 -6.92 0.87 3.98
CA ASN A 51 -7.91 -0.09 4.44
C ASN A 51 -7.52 -1.50 3.95
N ASP A 52 -8.40 -2.46 4.10
CA ASP A 52 -8.25 -3.82 3.58
C ASP A 52 -9.62 -4.38 3.20
N GLY A 53 -9.65 -5.51 2.53
CA GLY A 53 -10.87 -6.17 2.11
C GLY A 53 -10.65 -7.60 1.59
N TYR A 54 -11.73 -8.31 1.29
CA TYR A 54 -11.69 -9.71 0.86
C TYR A 54 -11.52 -9.92 -0.65
N THR A 55 -11.10 -8.91 -1.38
CA THR A 55 -10.82 -8.99 -2.83
C THR A 55 -12.03 -9.48 -3.64
N ARG A 56 -13.17 -8.87 -3.42
CA ARG A 56 -14.39 -9.12 -4.19
C ARG A 56 -14.62 -8.00 -5.20
N LEU A 57 -14.73 -8.35 -6.47
CA LEU A 57 -14.94 -7.35 -7.53
C LEU A 57 -16.16 -6.47 -7.23
N GLY A 58 -15.97 -5.16 -7.27
CA GLY A 58 -17.00 -4.17 -7.06
C GLY A 58 -17.53 -4.08 -5.62
N ALA A 59 -16.81 -4.66 -4.63
CA ALA A 59 -17.17 -4.58 -3.22
C ALA A 59 -16.01 -4.06 -2.39
N GLU A 60 -16.27 -3.05 -1.60
CA GLU A 60 -15.33 -2.48 -0.64
C GLU A 60 -15.75 -2.90 0.77
N ASP A 61 -14.82 -3.48 1.52
CA ASP A 61 -15.11 -4.00 2.86
C ASP A 61 -14.75 -2.99 3.97
N GLY A 62 -13.80 -2.09 3.73
CA GLY A 62 -13.37 -1.07 4.70
C GLY A 62 -12.79 -1.65 5.99
N LEU A 63 -12.04 -2.74 5.89
CA LEU A 63 -11.43 -3.42 7.03
C LEU A 63 -10.14 -2.72 7.47
N ALA A 64 -9.71 -3.00 8.70
CA ALA A 64 -8.46 -2.46 9.23
C ALA A 64 -7.27 -2.81 8.35
N PHE A 65 -6.35 -1.84 8.15
CA PHE A 65 -5.23 -1.95 7.21
C PHE A 65 -4.31 -3.14 7.52
N GLY A 66 -4.08 -3.99 6.51
CA GLY A 66 -3.26 -5.18 6.60
C GLY A 66 -3.84 -6.29 7.47
N SER A 67 -5.16 -6.29 7.73
CA SER A 67 -5.82 -7.31 8.54
C SER A 67 -6.09 -8.61 7.76
N VAL A 68 -6.31 -8.51 6.46
CA VAL A 68 -6.55 -9.66 5.56
C VAL A 68 -5.30 -9.93 4.71
N HIS A 69 -4.66 -8.89 4.19
CA HIS A 69 -3.53 -9.00 3.27
C HIS A 69 -2.25 -8.35 3.85
N PRO A 70 -1.69 -8.90 4.95
CA PRO A 70 -0.55 -8.27 5.63
C PRO A 70 0.71 -8.14 4.78
N LEU A 71 1.04 -9.13 3.94
CA LEU A 71 2.19 -9.06 3.03
C LEU A 71 2.00 -8.02 1.92
N LEU A 72 0.78 -7.91 1.40
CA LEU A 72 0.43 -6.89 0.41
C LEU A 72 0.49 -5.48 1.02
N ALA A 73 0.05 -5.32 2.26
CA ALA A 73 0.18 -4.05 2.99
C ALA A 73 1.65 -3.65 3.19
N LEU A 74 2.53 -4.61 3.51
CA LEU A 74 3.97 -4.37 3.60
C LEU A 74 4.57 -3.98 2.25
N GLU A 75 4.22 -4.67 1.16
CA GLU A 75 4.65 -4.35 -0.20
C GLU A 75 4.19 -2.95 -0.62
N PHE A 76 2.95 -2.60 -0.29
CA PHE A 76 2.39 -1.28 -0.56
C PHE A 76 3.18 -0.18 0.14
N VAL A 77 3.41 -0.31 1.45
CA VAL A 77 4.19 0.66 2.24
C VAL A 77 5.63 0.76 1.74
N ALA A 78 6.28 -0.36 1.43
CA ALA A 78 7.63 -0.36 0.85
C ALA A 78 7.67 0.37 -0.50
N THR A 79 6.60 0.27 -1.29
CA THR A 79 6.46 0.98 -2.56
C THR A 79 6.27 2.49 -2.35
N LEU A 80 5.47 2.91 -1.37
CA LEU A 80 5.35 4.32 -1.00
C LEU A 80 6.71 4.93 -0.65
N GLN A 81 7.50 4.24 0.17
CA GLN A 81 8.85 4.64 0.54
C GLN A 81 9.80 4.69 -0.66
N LYS A 82 9.70 3.72 -1.58
CA LYS A 82 10.51 3.67 -2.81
C LYS A 82 10.32 4.91 -3.68
N TYR A 83 9.09 5.43 -3.74
CA TYR A 83 8.74 6.62 -4.52
C TYR A 83 8.72 7.90 -3.68
N ASN A 84 9.28 7.87 -2.46
CA ASN A 84 9.39 9.01 -1.54
C ASN A 84 8.05 9.72 -1.30
N TYR A 85 6.99 8.95 -1.13
CA TYR A 85 5.69 9.52 -0.77
C TYR A 85 5.76 10.17 0.61
N ASP A 86 5.46 11.46 0.68
CA ASP A 86 5.50 12.31 1.88
C ASP A 86 4.13 12.93 2.22
N GLY A 87 3.08 12.48 1.52
CA GLY A 87 1.72 12.94 1.74
C GLY A 87 1.04 12.28 2.95
N HIS A 88 -0.21 12.65 3.16
CA HIS A 88 -1.01 12.11 4.24
C HIS A 88 -1.37 10.64 4.01
N LEU A 89 -1.35 9.85 5.09
CA LEU A 89 -1.89 8.50 5.16
C LEU A 89 -3.26 8.59 5.86
N TYR A 90 -4.32 8.36 5.14
CA TYR A 90 -5.69 8.44 5.63
C TYR A 90 -6.24 7.02 5.81
N PHE A 91 -6.86 6.73 6.96
CA PHE A 91 -7.57 5.47 7.17
C PHE A 91 -9.01 5.63 6.71
N ASP A 92 -9.37 4.91 5.65
CA ASP A 92 -10.73 4.85 5.12
C ASP A 92 -11.33 3.48 5.46
N THR A 93 -11.69 3.33 6.72
CA THR A 93 -12.20 2.09 7.30
C THR A 93 -13.62 2.28 7.82
N PHE A 94 -14.39 1.19 7.86
CA PHE A 94 -15.83 1.24 8.21
C PHE A 94 -16.13 0.32 9.41
N PRO A 95 -15.71 0.67 10.63
CA PRO A 95 -16.00 -0.12 11.83
C PRO A 95 -17.53 -0.19 12.05
N ARG A 96 -18.07 -1.43 12.08
CA ARG A 96 -19.51 -1.67 12.23
C ARG A 96 -19.91 -2.10 13.64
N ASN A 97 -19.18 -3.03 14.20
CA ASN A 97 -19.41 -3.63 15.51
C ASN A 97 -18.22 -3.43 16.46
N GLU A 98 -17.13 -2.92 15.94
CA GLU A 98 -15.91 -2.62 16.66
C GLU A 98 -16.02 -1.22 17.31
N ASP A 99 -15.27 -1.04 18.38
CA ASP A 99 -15.06 0.30 18.96
C ASP A 99 -14.19 1.12 17.97
N PRO A 100 -14.69 2.24 17.43
CA PRO A 100 -13.97 2.99 16.40
C PRO A 100 -12.67 3.63 16.90
N VAL A 101 -12.57 3.91 18.21
CA VAL A 101 -11.33 4.45 18.80
C VAL A 101 -10.25 3.35 18.81
N ARG A 102 -10.60 2.16 19.27
CA ARG A 102 -9.67 1.02 19.29
C ARG A 102 -9.23 0.60 17.87
N GLU A 103 -10.16 0.66 16.93
CA GLU A 103 -9.86 0.36 15.52
C GLU A 103 -8.88 1.40 14.94
N CYS A 104 -9.12 2.69 15.17
CA CYS A 104 -8.22 3.76 14.74
C CYS A 104 -6.83 3.63 15.37
N GLU A 105 -6.74 3.38 16.69
CA GLU A 105 -5.47 3.12 17.37
C GLU A 105 -4.74 1.88 16.83
N TYR A 106 -5.47 0.83 16.47
CA TYR A 106 -4.90 -0.35 15.84
C TYR A 106 -4.30 0.00 14.48
N ASN A 107 -5.04 0.72 13.63
CA ASN A 107 -4.58 1.13 12.31
C ASN A 107 -3.31 1.98 12.37
N ILE A 108 -3.23 2.92 13.32
CA ILE A 108 -2.04 3.75 13.53
C ILE A 108 -0.83 2.85 13.87
N ARG A 109 -0.94 2.01 14.91
CA ARG A 109 0.16 1.12 15.33
C ARG A 109 0.56 0.15 14.21
N ARG A 110 -0.43 -0.36 13.48
CA ARG A 110 -0.18 -1.29 12.36
C ARG A 110 0.57 -0.60 11.22
N CYS A 111 0.15 0.60 10.86
CA CYS A 111 0.82 1.39 9.83
C CYS A 111 2.26 1.73 10.21
N GLU A 112 2.50 2.20 11.44
CA GLU A 112 3.84 2.48 11.96
C GLU A 112 4.74 1.24 11.95
N ALA A 113 4.21 0.10 12.37
CA ALA A 113 4.95 -1.16 12.39
C ALA A 113 5.31 -1.66 10.98
N LEU A 114 4.38 -1.56 10.02
CA LEU A 114 4.62 -1.89 8.61
C LEU A 114 5.63 -0.92 7.98
N TRP A 115 5.54 0.37 8.32
CA TRP A 115 6.49 1.38 7.85
C TRP A 115 7.92 1.07 8.29
N ALA A 116 8.10 0.78 9.57
CA ALA A 116 9.40 0.40 10.13
C ALA A 116 9.91 -0.94 9.55
N ALA A 117 9.04 -1.91 9.29
CA ALA A 117 9.43 -3.16 8.63
C ALA A 117 9.89 -2.93 7.18
N ALA A 118 9.19 -2.07 6.43
CA ALA A 118 9.57 -1.69 5.08
C ALA A 118 10.93 -0.95 5.04
N GLU A 119 11.20 -0.07 6.01
CA GLU A 119 12.53 0.58 6.17
C GLU A 119 13.64 -0.45 6.39
N ARG A 120 13.42 -1.44 7.28
CA ARG A 120 14.39 -2.52 7.50
C ARG A 120 14.62 -3.36 6.24
N LEU A 121 13.56 -3.72 5.51
CA LEU A 121 13.67 -4.45 4.24
C LEU A 121 14.55 -3.70 3.23
N ARG A 122 14.37 -2.40 3.11
CA ARG A 122 15.15 -1.56 2.20
C ARG A 122 16.61 -1.42 2.67
N ALA A 123 16.83 -1.30 3.97
CA ALA A 123 18.17 -1.18 4.55
C ALA A 123 19.04 -2.44 4.34
N GLU A 124 18.43 -3.63 4.23
CA GLU A 124 19.13 -4.88 3.91
C GLU A 124 19.79 -4.88 2.51
N GLY A 125 19.33 -4.03 1.60
CA GLY A 125 19.93 -3.82 0.28
C GLY A 125 19.85 -5.00 -0.70
N SER A 126 19.32 -6.15 -0.29
CA SER A 126 19.23 -7.37 -1.12
C SER A 126 17.89 -7.54 -1.83
N LEU A 127 16.84 -6.82 -1.42
CA LEU A 127 15.47 -6.99 -1.93
C LEU A 127 15.38 -6.84 -3.46
N ASP A 128 15.96 -5.77 -4.01
CA ASP A 128 15.91 -5.52 -5.46
C ASP A 128 16.63 -6.63 -6.25
N ALA A 129 17.75 -7.14 -5.74
CA ALA A 129 18.49 -8.23 -6.38
C ALA A 129 17.73 -9.57 -6.31
N LEU A 130 17.07 -9.85 -5.17
CA LEU A 130 16.23 -11.05 -5.01
C LEU A 130 15.03 -10.99 -5.96
N THR A 131 14.37 -9.84 -6.03
CA THR A 131 13.22 -9.61 -6.91
C THR A 131 13.61 -9.73 -8.38
N ALA A 132 14.73 -9.12 -8.79
CA ALA A 132 15.19 -9.14 -10.18
C ALA A 132 15.50 -10.56 -10.69
N ARG A 133 16.01 -11.46 -9.83
CA ARG A 133 16.25 -12.88 -10.17
C ARG A 133 15.06 -13.80 -9.86
N GLN A 134 13.92 -13.25 -9.45
CA GLN A 134 12.69 -13.98 -9.12
C GLN A 134 12.89 -15.02 -8.00
N ASP A 135 13.73 -14.72 -7.03
CA ASP A 135 14.01 -15.57 -5.88
C ASP A 135 12.95 -15.33 -4.79
N ALA A 136 11.77 -15.93 -4.97
CA ALA A 136 10.66 -15.77 -4.06
C ALA A 136 10.97 -16.29 -2.65
N MET A 137 11.72 -17.39 -2.53
CA MET A 137 12.09 -17.92 -1.22
C MET A 137 13.05 -17.00 -0.48
N GLY A 138 14.04 -16.44 -1.18
CA GLY A 138 14.97 -15.47 -0.62
C GLY A 138 14.25 -14.19 -0.15
N VAL A 139 13.19 -13.76 -0.84
CA VAL A 139 12.35 -12.63 -0.42
C VAL A 139 11.57 -12.98 0.87
N LEU A 140 10.94 -14.16 0.95
CA LEU A 140 10.21 -14.59 2.13
C LEU A 140 11.13 -14.72 3.36
N GLU A 141 12.30 -15.35 3.21
CA GLU A 141 13.31 -15.45 4.26
C GLU A 141 13.83 -14.07 4.72
N LEU A 142 13.96 -13.12 3.79
CA LEU A 142 14.30 -11.73 4.12
C LEU A 142 13.20 -11.08 4.96
N ILE A 143 11.92 -11.24 4.59
CA ILE A 143 10.77 -10.70 5.34
C ILE A 143 10.72 -11.30 6.75
N GLU A 144 10.91 -12.61 6.90
CA GLU A 144 10.97 -13.27 8.21
C GLU A 144 12.10 -12.69 9.08
N ARG A 145 13.28 -12.49 8.50
CA ARG A 145 14.46 -11.98 9.20
C ARG A 145 14.29 -10.55 9.70
N VAL A 146 13.62 -9.67 8.92
CA VAL A 146 13.38 -8.28 9.34
C VAL A 146 12.22 -8.14 10.31
N GLY A 147 11.49 -9.21 10.57
CA GLY A 147 10.38 -9.25 11.50
C GLY A 147 9.16 -8.50 10.98
N MET A 148 8.28 -9.23 10.30
CA MET A 148 6.98 -8.71 9.89
C MET A 148 6.09 -8.54 11.14
N PRO A 149 5.42 -7.38 11.33
CA PRO A 149 4.52 -7.14 12.46
C PRO A 149 3.19 -7.89 12.33
#